data_7c45f045ded44f93c47f12c6d61306bf
#
_entry.id   7c45f045ded44f93c47f12c6d61306bf
#
_cell.length_a   1.000
_cell.length_b   1.000
_cell.length_c   1.000
_cell.angle_alpha   90.00
_cell.angle_beta   90.00
_cell.angle_gamma   90.00
#
_symmetry.space_group_name_H-M   'P 1'
#
loop_
_entity.id
_entity.type
_entity.pdbx_description
1 polymer ?
#
loop_
_entity_poly.entity_id
_entity_poly.type
_entity_poly.pdbx_seq_one_letter_code
_entity_poly.pdbx_strand_id
1 'polypeptide(L)'
;MKNIISILMISILMEFGYAQSSSQNVNGQILKNTLKDDNSVLDFYRQYSSFTDPGEYEYLYKNLPDSLPELCQLIRSQFIHPYAELPRYRDKIPEERWNESFRYMTVQSILEGLVTYNSSGLTKDRKPEDRLILGCRENAIMLASILKYRGIPARVRTGHVTYLRPKFHMSHTICEVWNEHKNRWMLVDPSTVMIDFSREQFDFSNELWLKLQNKEIDPDQYGFPGRYSGFVSIVGKVCPDLASILGTEYPVHHYAPILDYAFENNDQLTDEHIETLNRISELMKSIDAENFSKLQDIYNSTPQIQITKQFSSQ
;
A
#
# COMPACT_ATOMS: atom_id res chain seq x y z
N MET A 1 -25.55 -2.57 61.69
CA MET A 1 -26.33 -2.10 60.55
C MET A 1 -25.33 -1.47 59.56
N LYS A 2 -24.97 -2.21 58.54
CA LYS A 2 -23.97 -1.83 57.56
C LYS A 2 -24.69 -1.30 56.32
N ASN A 3 -24.50 -0.04 55.97
CA ASN A 3 -24.97 0.56 54.71
C ASN A 3 -23.95 0.28 53.62
N ILE A 4 -24.43 -0.47 52.61
CA ILE A 4 -23.69 -0.72 51.38
C ILE A 4 -24.15 0.35 50.37
N ILE A 5 -23.23 1.25 50.00
CA ILE A 5 -23.42 2.21 48.91
C ILE A 5 -22.94 1.50 47.62
N SER A 6 -23.88 1.16 46.75
CA SER A 6 -23.61 0.67 45.40
C SER A 6 -23.20 1.87 44.52
N ILE A 7 -21.97 1.89 44.07
CA ILE A 7 -21.49 2.82 43.03
C ILE A 7 -21.82 2.17 41.67
N LEU A 8 -22.76 2.79 40.97
CA LEU A 8 -23.14 2.45 39.61
C LEU A 8 -22.08 3.05 38.65
N MET A 9 -21.18 2.21 38.12
CA MET A 9 -20.31 2.60 37.03
C MET A 9 -21.13 2.59 35.73
N ILE A 10 -21.45 3.76 35.22
CA ILE A 10 -22.00 3.94 33.87
C ILE A 10 -20.80 3.88 32.91
N SER A 11 -20.64 2.72 32.25
CA SER A 11 -19.73 2.57 31.12
C SER A 11 -20.35 3.27 29.90
N ILE A 12 -19.86 4.44 29.56
CA ILE A 12 -20.16 5.07 28.25
C ILE A 12 -19.28 4.36 27.23
N LEU A 13 -19.84 3.37 26.55
CA LEU A 13 -19.30 2.85 25.28
C LEU A 13 -19.50 3.93 24.23
N MET A 14 -18.45 4.71 23.94
CA MET A 14 -18.38 5.44 22.67
C MET A 14 -18.16 4.40 21.56
N GLU A 15 -19.24 4.02 20.92
CA GLU A 15 -19.19 3.39 19.60
C GLU A 15 -18.70 4.45 18.61
N PHE A 16 -17.41 4.42 18.30
CA PHE A 16 -16.89 5.06 17.12
C PHE A 16 -17.41 4.28 15.91
N GLY A 17 -18.50 4.73 15.35
CA GLY A 17 -19.01 4.27 14.06
C GLY A 17 -17.99 4.62 12.98
N TYR A 18 -17.17 3.64 12.56
CA TYR A 18 -16.43 3.72 11.31
C TYR A 18 -17.46 3.77 10.18
N ALA A 19 -17.58 4.92 9.54
CA ALA A 19 -18.26 5.01 8.25
C ALA A 19 -17.51 4.13 7.26
N GLN A 20 -18.05 2.96 6.97
CA GLN A 20 -17.57 2.10 5.88
C GLN A 20 -17.79 2.87 4.57
N SER A 21 -16.69 3.29 3.93
CA SER A 21 -16.78 3.77 2.56
C SER A 21 -17.24 2.62 1.65
N SER A 22 -18.22 2.91 0.80
CA SER A 22 -19.08 1.98 0.07
C SER A 22 -18.44 1.17 -1.06
N SER A 23 -17.13 0.93 -1.05
CA SER A 23 -16.43 0.22 -2.12
C SER A 23 -15.94 -1.20 -1.79
N GLN A 24 -16.14 -1.68 -0.55
CA GLN A 24 -15.77 -3.05 -0.17
C GLN A 24 -16.98 -3.84 0.33
N ASN A 25 -17.14 -5.03 -0.23
CA ASN A 25 -18.03 -6.02 0.34
C ASN A 25 -17.36 -6.56 1.64
N VAL A 26 -18.14 -6.86 2.66
CA VAL A 26 -17.73 -7.30 4.00
C VAL A 26 -16.81 -8.53 4.02
N ASN A 27 -16.58 -9.17 2.84
CA ASN A 27 -15.84 -10.42 2.64
C ASN A 27 -14.52 -10.25 1.86
N GLY A 28 -13.95 -9.05 1.74
CA GLY A 28 -12.67 -8.86 1.01
C GLY A 28 -12.77 -8.90 -0.51
N GLN A 29 -13.99 -8.97 -1.08
CA GLN A 29 -14.20 -8.92 -2.52
C GLN A 29 -14.07 -7.50 -3.07
N ILE A 30 -13.54 -7.38 -4.28
CA ILE A 30 -13.44 -6.12 -5.02
C ILE A 30 -14.68 -5.94 -5.89
N LEU A 31 -15.25 -4.72 -5.94
CA LEU A 31 -16.38 -4.43 -6.82
C LEU A 31 -15.99 -4.66 -8.28
N LYS A 32 -16.87 -5.35 -9.03
CA LYS A 32 -16.62 -5.65 -10.43
C LYS A 32 -16.73 -4.37 -11.27
N ASN A 33 -15.61 -3.99 -11.91
CA ASN A 33 -15.56 -2.91 -12.89
C ASN A 33 -15.57 -3.50 -14.29
N THR A 34 -16.45 -3.02 -15.16
CA THR A 34 -16.48 -3.42 -16.57
C THR A 34 -15.68 -2.42 -17.38
N LEU A 35 -14.43 -2.78 -17.70
CA LEU A 35 -13.58 -2.00 -18.58
C LEU A 35 -13.77 -2.47 -20.02
N LYS A 36 -13.86 -1.51 -20.96
CA LYS A 36 -14.21 -1.79 -22.36
C LYS A 36 -12.98 -1.81 -23.27
N ASP A 37 -11.98 -1.02 -22.94
CA ASP A 37 -10.74 -0.81 -23.69
C ASP A 37 -9.64 -0.27 -22.79
N ASP A 38 -8.45 -0.07 -23.32
CA ASP A 38 -7.29 0.42 -22.58
C ASP A 38 -7.46 1.86 -22.07
N ASN A 39 -8.28 2.68 -22.72
CA ASN A 39 -8.60 4.01 -22.22
C ASN A 39 -9.44 3.91 -20.94
N SER A 40 -10.36 2.97 -20.87
CA SER A 40 -11.16 2.72 -19.66
C SER A 40 -10.29 2.22 -18.48
N VAL A 41 -9.16 1.55 -18.77
CA VAL A 41 -8.15 1.19 -17.74
C VAL A 41 -7.47 2.44 -17.19
N LEU A 42 -7.07 3.38 -18.05
CA LEU A 42 -6.51 4.65 -17.62
C LEU A 42 -7.53 5.48 -16.83
N ASP A 43 -8.79 5.51 -17.29
CA ASP A 43 -9.87 6.19 -16.59
C ASP A 43 -10.13 5.62 -15.20
N PHE A 44 -10.06 4.28 -15.06
CA PHE A 44 -10.11 3.62 -13.75
C PHE A 44 -9.00 4.13 -12.81
N TYR A 45 -7.76 4.25 -13.29
CA TYR A 45 -6.66 4.74 -12.47
C TYR A 45 -6.66 6.26 -12.25
N ARG A 46 -7.54 7.03 -12.90
CA ARG A 46 -7.84 8.45 -12.56
C ARG A 46 -8.79 8.57 -11.38
N GLN A 47 -9.58 7.52 -11.09
CA GLN A 47 -10.56 7.57 -9.99
C GLN A 47 -9.90 7.26 -8.64
N TYR A 48 -10.43 7.85 -7.58
CA TYR A 48 -10.05 7.47 -6.23
C TYR A 48 -10.48 6.03 -5.93
N SER A 49 -9.64 5.33 -5.20
CA SER A 49 -10.03 4.12 -4.46
C SER A 49 -10.43 4.49 -3.04
N SER A 50 -10.97 3.54 -2.28
CA SER A 50 -11.26 3.73 -0.86
C SER A 50 -10.02 4.10 -0.02
N PHE A 51 -8.81 3.73 -0.48
CA PHE A 51 -7.56 4.07 0.21
C PHE A 51 -6.95 5.38 -0.26
N THR A 52 -7.25 5.84 -1.48
CA THR A 52 -6.68 7.05 -2.07
C THR A 52 -7.63 8.25 -2.06
N ASP A 53 -8.88 8.08 -1.62
CA ASP A 53 -9.84 9.18 -1.49
C ASP A 53 -9.42 10.12 -0.33
N PRO A 54 -9.17 11.43 -0.60
CA PRO A 54 -8.85 12.42 0.43
C PRO A 54 -10.07 12.86 1.26
N GLY A 55 -11.28 12.50 0.84
CA GLY A 55 -12.52 12.91 1.49
C GLY A 55 -12.62 14.43 1.64
N GLU A 56 -13.04 14.88 2.80
CA GLU A 56 -13.19 16.31 3.13
C GLU A 56 -11.87 17.11 3.11
N TYR A 57 -10.71 16.44 3.11
CA TYR A 57 -9.38 17.08 3.09
C TYR A 57 -8.85 17.38 1.68
N GLU A 58 -9.63 17.14 0.61
CA GLU A 58 -9.22 17.40 -0.78
C GLU A 58 -8.77 18.86 -1.00
N TYR A 59 -9.33 19.79 -0.22
CA TYR A 59 -8.95 21.21 -0.28
C TYR A 59 -7.45 21.47 -0.04
N LEU A 60 -6.74 20.55 0.65
CA LEU A 60 -5.31 20.65 0.89
C LEU A 60 -4.46 20.47 -0.39
N TYR A 61 -5.07 19.99 -1.49
CA TYR A 61 -4.37 19.74 -2.75
C TYR A 61 -4.27 20.96 -3.67
N LYS A 62 -5.02 22.03 -3.39
CA LYS A 62 -5.19 23.19 -4.30
C LYS A 62 -3.90 23.92 -4.68
N ASN A 63 -2.91 23.98 -3.79
CA ASN A 63 -1.68 24.79 -3.98
C ASN A 63 -0.41 23.94 -3.83
N LEU A 64 -0.46 22.67 -4.18
CA LEU A 64 0.69 21.78 -4.13
C LEU A 64 1.62 22.00 -5.33
N PRO A 65 2.93 21.71 -5.22
CA PRO A 65 3.88 21.82 -6.30
C PRO A 65 3.44 21.07 -7.56
N ASP A 66 3.63 21.63 -8.73
CA ASP A 66 3.27 20.99 -10.01
C ASP A 66 4.27 19.93 -10.45
N SER A 67 5.55 20.11 -10.12
CA SER A 67 6.59 19.18 -10.51
C SER A 67 6.58 17.92 -9.62
N LEU A 68 6.73 16.73 -10.22
CA LEU A 68 6.80 15.46 -9.49
C LEU A 68 7.92 15.43 -8.44
N PRO A 69 9.17 15.91 -8.72
CA PRO A 69 10.22 15.92 -7.70
C PRO A 69 9.85 16.74 -6.46
N GLU A 70 9.31 17.94 -6.63
CA GLU A 70 8.91 18.80 -5.51
C GLU A 70 7.72 18.22 -4.75
N LEU A 71 6.77 17.60 -5.47
CA LEU A 71 5.63 16.93 -4.87
C LEU A 71 6.09 15.73 -4.02
N CYS A 72 6.98 14.90 -4.53
CA CYS A 72 7.56 13.78 -3.79
C CYS A 72 8.34 14.26 -2.56
N GLN A 73 9.12 15.34 -2.67
CA GLN A 73 9.81 15.95 -1.52
C GLN A 73 8.82 16.41 -0.45
N LEU A 74 7.75 17.08 -0.87
CA LEU A 74 6.69 17.53 0.04
C LEU A 74 6.06 16.34 0.76
N ILE A 75 5.64 15.29 0.04
CA ILE A 75 5.04 14.08 0.62
C ILE A 75 6.00 13.43 1.62
N ARG A 76 7.24 13.20 1.22
CA ARG A 76 8.26 12.60 2.09
C ARG A 76 8.47 13.39 3.39
N SER A 77 8.40 14.72 3.32
CA SER A 77 8.58 15.58 4.51
C SER A 77 7.45 15.47 5.53
N GLN A 78 6.32 14.85 5.19
CA GLN A 78 5.20 14.64 6.13
C GLN A 78 5.40 13.42 7.03
N PHE A 79 6.31 12.51 6.68
CA PHE A 79 6.43 11.21 7.31
C PHE A 79 7.83 10.97 7.91
N ILE A 80 7.88 10.04 8.87
CA ILE A 80 9.08 9.40 9.39
C ILE A 80 8.92 7.91 9.17
N HIS A 81 9.84 7.31 8.42
CA HIS A 81 9.78 5.87 8.17
C HIS A 81 10.03 5.07 9.46
N PRO A 82 9.11 4.15 9.86
CA PRO A 82 9.14 3.50 11.18
C PRO A 82 10.42 2.72 11.46
N TYR A 83 11.06 2.17 10.43
CA TYR A 83 12.27 1.36 10.59
C TYR A 83 13.57 2.07 10.22
N ALA A 84 13.54 2.93 9.22
CA ALA A 84 14.74 3.59 8.70
C ALA A 84 15.06 4.90 9.41
N GLU A 85 14.05 5.64 9.86
CA GLU A 85 14.21 7.01 10.36
C GLU A 85 13.79 7.17 11.83
N LEU A 86 12.70 6.52 12.28
CA LEU A 86 12.21 6.64 13.66
C LEU A 86 13.27 6.42 14.74
N PRO A 87 14.26 5.51 14.61
CA PRO A 87 15.31 5.37 15.61
C PRO A 87 16.09 6.66 15.93
N ARG A 88 16.13 7.62 14.98
CA ARG A 88 16.81 8.93 15.13
C ARG A 88 15.95 9.99 15.83
N TYR A 89 14.65 9.72 15.99
CA TYR A 89 13.66 10.68 16.52
C TYR A 89 12.91 10.16 17.74
N ARG A 90 13.33 9.02 18.33
CA ARG A 90 12.64 8.41 19.48
C ARG A 90 12.58 9.33 20.71
N ASP A 91 13.55 10.20 20.88
CA ASP A 91 13.59 11.22 21.93
C ASP A 91 12.55 12.33 21.74
N LYS A 92 12.04 12.51 20.53
CA LYS A 92 11.07 13.55 20.14
C LYS A 92 9.66 13.04 19.91
N ILE A 93 9.50 11.71 19.75
CA ILE A 93 8.23 11.08 19.37
C ILE A 93 7.83 10.09 20.46
N PRO A 94 6.68 10.31 21.13
CA PRO A 94 6.15 9.42 22.14
C PRO A 94 5.95 7.99 21.62
N GLU A 95 6.16 6.98 22.47
CA GLU A 95 6.13 5.57 22.09
C GLU A 95 4.76 5.11 21.56
N GLU A 96 3.67 5.67 22.09
CA GLU A 96 2.31 5.41 21.66
C GLU A 96 2.04 5.77 20.18
N ARG A 97 2.94 6.57 19.56
CA ARG A 97 2.88 6.96 18.17
C ARG A 97 3.66 6.04 17.22
N TRP A 98 4.50 5.13 17.73
CA TRP A 98 5.41 4.37 16.87
C TRP A 98 4.71 3.40 15.93
N ASN A 99 3.45 3.05 16.21
CA ASN A 99 2.61 2.15 15.41
C ASN A 99 1.49 2.89 14.65
N GLU A 100 1.70 4.15 14.26
CA GLU A 100 0.69 4.97 13.56
C GLU A 100 0.21 4.37 12.23
N SER A 101 0.97 3.49 11.58
CA SER A 101 0.56 2.79 10.36
C SER A 101 -0.67 1.89 10.54
N PHE A 102 -1.00 1.48 11.76
CA PHE A 102 -2.23 0.74 12.08
C PHE A 102 -3.44 1.67 12.24
N ARG A 103 -3.21 2.97 12.43
CA ARG A 103 -4.25 3.99 12.60
C ARG A 103 -4.54 4.75 11.31
N TYR A 104 -3.51 5.15 10.59
CA TYR A 104 -3.61 5.98 9.39
C TYR A 104 -3.47 5.14 8.12
N MET A 105 -4.54 4.40 7.77
CA MET A 105 -4.52 3.42 6.69
C MET A 105 -4.99 3.97 5.35
N THR A 106 -5.77 5.06 5.34
CA THR A 106 -6.32 5.71 4.15
C THR A 106 -5.76 7.13 4.01
N VAL A 107 -5.78 7.67 2.81
CA VAL A 107 -5.35 9.06 2.56
C VAL A 107 -6.16 10.05 3.41
N GLN A 108 -7.47 9.86 3.52
CA GLN A 108 -8.31 10.69 4.38
C GLN A 108 -7.82 10.69 5.84
N SER A 109 -7.58 9.50 6.43
CA SER A 109 -7.10 9.41 7.81
C SER A 109 -5.66 9.96 7.98
N ILE A 110 -4.81 9.81 6.96
CA ILE A 110 -3.47 10.42 6.95
C ILE A 110 -3.57 11.94 6.97
N LEU A 111 -4.39 12.53 6.11
CA LEU A 111 -4.59 13.98 6.06
C LEU A 111 -5.19 14.52 7.35
N GLU A 112 -6.16 13.82 7.94
CA GLU A 112 -6.71 14.11 9.27
C GLU A 112 -5.60 14.16 10.34
N GLY A 113 -4.75 13.13 10.38
CA GLY A 113 -3.61 13.09 11.31
C GLY A 113 -2.62 14.23 11.09
N LEU A 114 -2.30 14.55 9.84
CA LEU A 114 -1.41 15.66 9.51
C LEU A 114 -1.97 17.02 9.94
N VAL A 115 -3.27 17.27 9.74
CA VAL A 115 -3.95 18.51 10.18
C VAL A 115 -4.04 18.57 11.69
N THR A 116 -4.27 17.43 12.37
CA THR A 116 -4.32 17.35 13.83
C THR A 116 -3.00 17.80 14.48
N TYR A 117 -1.84 17.36 13.94
CA TYR A 117 -0.54 17.76 14.46
C TYR A 117 -0.09 19.15 13.97
N ASN A 118 -0.56 19.59 12.80
CA ASN A 118 -0.27 20.91 12.28
C ASN A 118 -1.38 21.35 11.31
N SER A 119 -2.19 22.31 11.73
CA SER A 119 -3.36 22.81 10.99
C SER A 119 -3.07 23.39 9.60
N SER A 120 -1.79 23.66 9.29
CA SER A 120 -1.36 24.08 7.93
C SER A 120 -1.42 22.95 6.91
N GLY A 121 -1.73 21.72 7.31
CA GLY A 121 -1.83 20.57 6.41
C GLY A 121 -0.50 20.14 5.82
N LEU A 122 -0.40 20.05 4.50
CA LEU A 122 0.82 19.62 3.80
C LEU A 122 1.85 20.74 3.72
N THR A 123 2.96 20.66 4.46
CA THR A 123 4.00 21.70 4.55
C THR A 123 5.40 21.12 4.35
N LYS A 124 6.30 21.90 3.69
CA LYS A 124 7.69 21.49 3.43
C LYS A 124 8.53 21.35 4.70
N ASP A 125 8.33 22.27 5.66
CA ASP A 125 9.16 22.41 6.87
C ASP A 125 8.49 21.82 8.11
N ARG A 126 7.80 20.67 7.95
CA ARG A 126 7.14 19.99 9.06
C ARG A 126 8.16 19.49 10.07
N LYS A 127 7.99 19.88 11.34
CA LYS A 127 8.86 19.44 12.43
C LYS A 127 8.74 17.92 12.66
N PRO A 128 9.80 17.24 13.11
CA PRO A 128 9.73 15.78 13.35
C PRO A 128 8.56 15.35 14.24
N GLU A 129 8.27 16.09 15.31
CA GLU A 129 7.17 15.82 16.25
C GLU A 129 5.77 15.92 15.61
N ASP A 130 5.64 16.68 14.52
CA ASP A 130 4.39 16.87 13.79
C ASP A 130 4.22 15.87 12.62
N ARG A 131 5.27 15.07 12.28
CA ARG A 131 5.22 14.07 11.20
C ARG A 131 4.55 12.80 11.67
N LEU A 132 3.89 12.11 10.76
CA LEU A 132 3.32 10.78 11.03
C LEU A 132 4.39 9.69 10.85
N ILE A 133 4.27 8.60 11.63
CA ILE A 133 5.18 7.45 11.55
C ILE A 133 4.62 6.46 10.54
N LEU A 134 4.93 6.70 9.25
CA LEU A 134 4.38 5.99 8.12
C LEU A 134 5.46 5.60 7.11
N GLY A 135 5.22 4.53 6.33
CA GLY A 135 6.22 3.94 5.45
C GLY A 135 6.07 4.28 3.96
N CYS A 136 6.68 3.45 3.13
CA CYS A 136 6.70 3.63 1.67
C CYS A 136 5.30 3.54 1.04
N ARG A 137 4.44 2.65 1.55
CA ARG A 137 3.07 2.52 1.03
C ARG A 137 2.29 3.82 1.21
N GLU A 138 2.36 4.45 2.37
CA GLU A 138 1.63 5.69 2.66
C GLU A 138 2.16 6.87 1.81
N ASN A 139 3.47 6.91 1.54
CA ASN A 139 4.03 7.84 0.55
C ASN A 139 3.42 7.60 -0.84
N ALA A 140 3.31 6.33 -1.26
CA ALA A 140 2.80 5.96 -2.59
C ALA A 140 1.29 6.27 -2.74
N ILE A 141 0.45 5.94 -1.76
CA ILE A 141 -1.00 6.26 -1.83
C ILE A 141 -1.26 7.78 -1.78
N MET A 142 -0.46 8.54 -1.03
CA MET A 142 -0.54 10.00 -1.02
C MET A 142 -0.20 10.59 -2.39
N LEU A 143 0.86 10.11 -3.04
CA LEU A 143 1.20 10.53 -4.39
C LEU A 143 0.10 10.16 -5.38
N ALA A 144 -0.38 8.92 -5.36
CA ALA A 144 -1.47 8.47 -6.22
C ALA A 144 -2.74 9.32 -6.04
N SER A 145 -3.11 9.64 -4.80
CA SER A 145 -4.26 10.50 -4.49
C SER A 145 -4.13 11.89 -5.12
N ILE A 146 -3.00 12.56 -4.91
CA ILE A 146 -2.78 13.91 -5.46
C ILE A 146 -2.77 13.89 -7.00
N LEU A 147 -2.19 12.86 -7.61
CA LEU A 147 -2.17 12.72 -9.07
C LEU A 147 -3.57 12.46 -9.64
N LYS A 148 -4.38 11.64 -8.97
CA LYS A 148 -5.79 11.39 -9.32
C LYS A 148 -6.62 12.67 -9.20
N TYR A 149 -6.40 13.51 -8.17
CA TYR A 149 -7.00 14.85 -8.08
C TYR A 149 -6.70 15.70 -9.32
N ARG A 150 -5.50 15.56 -9.90
CA ARG A 150 -5.09 16.27 -11.12
C ARG A 150 -5.53 15.59 -12.42
N GLY A 151 -6.30 14.51 -12.35
CA GLY A 151 -6.74 13.73 -13.50
C GLY A 151 -5.62 12.90 -14.15
N ILE A 152 -4.50 12.69 -13.47
CA ILE A 152 -3.36 11.90 -13.95
C ILE A 152 -3.54 10.46 -13.48
N PRO A 153 -3.59 9.46 -14.40
CA PRO A 153 -3.66 8.06 -14.01
C PRO A 153 -2.46 7.66 -13.14
N ALA A 154 -2.73 7.12 -11.97
CA ALA A 154 -1.72 6.65 -11.04
C ALA A 154 -2.18 5.39 -10.31
N ARG A 155 -1.27 4.43 -10.14
CA ARG A 155 -1.52 3.21 -9.41
C ARG A 155 -0.34 2.84 -8.51
N VAL A 156 -0.64 2.23 -7.39
CA VAL A 156 0.37 1.76 -6.44
C VAL A 156 0.84 0.37 -6.83
N ARG A 157 2.15 0.11 -6.74
CA ARG A 157 2.75 -1.20 -6.97
C ARG A 157 3.59 -1.60 -5.78
N THR A 158 3.49 -2.85 -5.38
CA THR A 158 4.34 -3.41 -4.33
C THR A 158 5.23 -4.52 -4.87
N GLY A 159 6.48 -4.53 -4.44
CA GLY A 159 7.50 -5.46 -4.94
C GLY A 159 8.79 -5.32 -4.14
N HIS A 160 9.93 -5.38 -4.84
CA HIS A 160 11.25 -5.23 -4.22
C HIS A 160 12.12 -4.26 -5.03
N VAL A 161 13.04 -3.57 -4.36
CA VAL A 161 13.94 -2.60 -4.98
C VAL A 161 15.40 -2.89 -4.68
N THR A 162 16.28 -2.56 -5.63
CA THR A 162 17.72 -2.84 -5.55
C THR A 162 18.53 -1.68 -4.97
N TYR A 163 17.99 -0.46 -4.96
CA TYR A 163 18.73 0.77 -4.61
C TYR A 163 18.76 1.11 -3.11
N LEU A 164 17.93 0.46 -2.29
CA LEU A 164 17.89 0.75 -0.85
C LEU A 164 18.99 0.01 -0.06
N ARG A 165 19.48 -1.11 -0.57
CA ARG A 165 20.52 -1.90 0.08
C ARG A 165 21.40 -2.63 -0.94
N PRO A 166 22.72 -2.47 -0.90
CA PRO A 166 23.61 -3.21 -1.81
C PRO A 166 23.44 -4.73 -1.68
N LYS A 167 23.36 -5.43 -2.81
CA LYS A 167 23.25 -6.89 -2.90
C LYS A 167 22.04 -7.51 -2.19
N PHE A 168 20.99 -6.71 -1.95
CA PHE A 168 19.75 -7.18 -1.36
C PHE A 168 18.56 -6.43 -1.92
N HIS A 169 17.50 -7.14 -2.25
CA HIS A 169 16.27 -6.59 -2.83
C HIS A 169 15.26 -6.29 -1.71
N MET A 170 15.15 -5.03 -1.32
CA MET A 170 14.30 -4.60 -0.21
C MET A 170 12.83 -4.58 -0.60
N SER A 171 11.96 -5.18 0.23
CA SER A 171 10.51 -5.01 0.09
C SER A 171 10.15 -3.54 0.06
N HIS A 172 9.38 -3.10 -0.95
CA HIS A 172 9.08 -1.70 -1.16
C HIS A 172 7.75 -1.48 -1.89
N THR A 173 7.24 -0.26 -1.80
CA THR A 173 6.01 0.17 -2.48
C THR A 173 6.28 1.48 -3.19
N ILE A 174 5.89 1.56 -4.46
CA ILE A 174 6.09 2.69 -5.36
C ILE A 174 4.79 3.10 -6.05
N CYS A 175 4.83 4.15 -6.85
CA CYS A 175 3.77 4.54 -7.76
C CYS A 175 4.16 4.27 -9.22
N GLU A 176 3.26 3.75 -10.04
CA GLU A 176 3.30 3.93 -11.49
C GLU A 176 2.43 5.13 -11.85
N VAL A 177 3.00 6.06 -12.61
CA VAL A 177 2.38 7.32 -13.04
C VAL A 177 2.33 7.34 -14.56
N TRP A 178 1.15 7.54 -15.13
CA TRP A 178 1.01 7.63 -16.59
C TRP A 178 1.61 8.91 -17.15
N ASN A 179 2.53 8.78 -18.10
CA ASN A 179 3.07 9.89 -18.84
C ASN A 179 2.42 9.94 -20.23
N GLU A 180 1.50 10.86 -20.42
CA GLU A 180 0.75 11.02 -21.66
C GLU A 180 1.66 11.35 -22.86
N HIS A 181 2.69 12.19 -22.64
CA HIS A 181 3.64 12.56 -23.73
C HIS A 181 4.49 11.38 -24.20
N LYS A 182 4.84 10.46 -23.29
CA LYS A 182 5.65 9.28 -23.60
C LYS A 182 4.78 8.04 -23.87
N ASN A 183 3.48 8.14 -23.67
CA ASN A 183 2.50 7.05 -23.78
C ASN A 183 2.95 5.79 -23.03
N ARG A 184 3.40 5.97 -21.77
CA ARG A 184 3.85 4.86 -20.92
C ARG A 184 3.75 5.17 -19.42
N TRP A 185 3.75 4.12 -18.62
CA TRP A 185 3.91 4.22 -17.18
C TRP A 185 5.36 4.56 -16.81
N MET A 186 5.54 5.52 -15.88
CA MET A 186 6.80 5.87 -15.24
C MET A 186 6.81 5.30 -13.83
N LEU A 187 7.95 4.79 -13.40
CA LEU A 187 8.16 4.37 -12.01
C LEU A 187 8.56 5.58 -11.17
N VAL A 188 7.83 5.81 -10.08
CA VAL A 188 8.07 6.94 -9.17
C VAL A 188 8.08 6.43 -7.73
N ASP A 189 9.19 6.65 -7.04
CA ASP A 189 9.29 6.38 -5.60
C ASP A 189 9.26 7.70 -4.81
N PRO A 190 8.12 8.06 -4.22
CA PRO A 190 8.02 9.29 -3.42
C PRO A 190 8.82 9.22 -2.11
N SER A 191 9.13 8.03 -1.60
CA SER A 191 9.89 7.87 -0.35
C SER A 191 11.36 8.26 -0.51
N THR A 192 11.93 8.07 -1.70
CA THR A 192 13.33 8.38 -2.03
C THR A 192 13.48 9.50 -3.05
N VAL A 193 12.35 10.03 -3.55
CA VAL A 193 12.28 11.10 -4.58
C VAL A 193 12.93 10.65 -5.90
N MET A 194 12.75 9.40 -6.28
CA MET A 194 13.20 8.89 -7.58
C MET A 194 12.06 8.97 -8.60
N ILE A 195 12.34 9.62 -9.74
CA ILE A 195 11.37 9.90 -10.80
C ILE A 195 11.81 9.23 -12.08
N ASP A 196 10.90 8.46 -12.72
CA ASP A 196 11.14 7.76 -13.99
C ASP A 196 12.44 6.92 -13.95
N PHE A 197 12.66 6.24 -12.84
CA PHE A 197 13.85 5.41 -12.64
C PHE A 197 13.79 4.11 -13.44
N SER A 198 14.94 3.48 -13.63
CA SER A 198 15.07 2.28 -14.48
C SER A 198 14.23 1.12 -13.95
N ARG A 199 13.60 0.39 -14.89
CA ARG A 199 12.80 -0.79 -14.59
C ARG A 199 13.60 -1.89 -13.87
N GLU A 200 14.89 -2.01 -14.15
CA GLU A 200 15.78 -3.00 -13.52
C GLU A 200 16.00 -2.73 -12.02
N GLN A 201 15.58 -1.57 -11.53
CA GLN A 201 15.68 -1.20 -10.12
C GLN A 201 14.46 -1.59 -9.29
N PHE A 202 13.39 -2.11 -9.93
CA PHE A 202 12.18 -2.58 -9.27
C PHE A 202 11.77 -3.96 -9.78
N ASP A 203 11.81 -4.94 -8.88
CA ASP A 203 11.31 -6.29 -9.15
C ASP A 203 9.80 -6.30 -8.88
N PHE A 204 9.01 -6.36 -9.96
CA PHE A 204 7.56 -6.50 -9.87
C PHE A 204 7.18 -7.84 -9.25
N SER A 205 6.20 -7.85 -8.37
CA SER A 205 5.80 -9.03 -7.58
C SER A 205 5.50 -10.25 -8.45
N ASN A 206 4.78 -10.05 -9.54
CA ASN A 206 4.39 -11.09 -10.49
C ASN A 206 5.58 -11.67 -11.28
N GLU A 207 6.50 -10.82 -11.75
CA GLU A 207 7.69 -11.28 -12.48
C GLU A 207 8.64 -12.00 -11.55
N LEU A 208 8.78 -11.49 -10.32
CA LEU A 208 9.64 -12.09 -9.32
C LEU A 208 9.13 -13.48 -8.90
N TRP A 209 7.79 -13.65 -8.75
CA TRP A 209 7.19 -14.95 -8.52
C TRP A 209 7.54 -15.96 -9.63
N LEU A 210 7.38 -15.56 -10.90
CA LEU A 210 7.69 -16.44 -12.03
C LEU A 210 9.17 -16.82 -12.11
N LYS A 211 10.08 -15.86 -11.82
CA LYS A 211 11.53 -16.14 -11.72
C LYS A 211 11.83 -17.12 -10.59
N LEU A 212 11.13 -17.01 -9.47
CA LEU A 212 11.27 -17.96 -8.35
C LEU A 212 10.86 -19.39 -8.77
N GLN A 213 9.70 -19.52 -9.45
CA GLN A 213 9.24 -20.82 -9.96
C GLN A 213 10.22 -21.45 -10.96
N ASN A 214 10.86 -20.63 -11.78
CA ASN A 214 11.88 -21.05 -12.73
C ASN A 214 13.27 -21.30 -12.10
N LYS A 215 13.43 -21.06 -10.79
CA LYS A 215 14.71 -21.16 -10.06
C LYS A 215 15.82 -20.22 -10.61
N GLU A 216 15.41 -19.05 -11.12
CA GLU A 216 16.29 -18.03 -11.68
C GLU A 216 16.87 -17.08 -10.62
N ILE A 217 16.35 -17.12 -9.40
CA ILE A 217 16.73 -16.24 -8.28
C ILE A 217 16.96 -17.01 -6.99
N ASP A 218 17.77 -16.43 -6.11
CA ASP A 218 17.92 -16.86 -4.72
C ASP A 218 16.92 -16.06 -3.84
N PRO A 219 15.87 -16.68 -3.28
CA PRO A 219 14.87 -15.97 -2.48
C PRO A 219 15.45 -15.30 -1.24
N ASP A 220 16.56 -15.79 -0.69
CA ASP A 220 17.20 -15.22 0.51
C ASP A 220 17.78 -13.82 0.28
N GLN A 221 17.85 -13.37 -0.98
CA GLN A 221 18.25 -12.01 -1.33
C GLN A 221 17.08 -11.01 -1.32
N TYR A 222 15.85 -11.43 -0.95
CA TYR A 222 14.63 -10.62 -1.04
C TYR A 222 13.94 -10.45 0.30
N GLY A 223 13.45 -9.25 0.60
CA GLY A 223 12.56 -9.02 1.73
C GLY A 223 12.91 -7.83 2.61
N PHE A 224 12.72 -8.00 3.91
CA PHE A 224 13.09 -7.05 4.95
C PHE A 224 13.96 -7.75 5.99
N PRO A 225 15.29 -7.54 5.99
CA PRO A 225 16.21 -8.28 6.84
C PRO A 225 15.86 -8.21 8.32
N GLY A 226 15.88 -9.38 8.98
CA GLY A 226 15.56 -9.51 10.40
C GLY A 226 14.06 -9.48 10.73
N ARG A 227 13.18 -9.46 9.71
CA ARG A 227 11.72 -9.48 9.90
C ARG A 227 11.02 -10.47 8.97
N TYR A 228 11.08 -10.22 7.67
CA TYR A 228 10.28 -10.90 6.67
C TYR A 228 11.08 -10.99 5.37
N SER A 229 11.69 -12.12 5.10
CA SER A 229 12.57 -12.32 3.95
C SER A 229 12.44 -13.73 3.38
N GLY A 230 13.07 -13.96 2.25
CA GLY A 230 13.04 -15.25 1.59
C GLY A 230 11.75 -15.50 0.80
N PHE A 231 11.40 -16.76 0.64
CA PHE A 231 10.23 -17.24 -0.08
C PHE A 231 8.94 -16.50 0.30
N VAL A 232 8.67 -16.39 1.60
CA VAL A 232 7.45 -15.74 2.13
C VAL A 232 7.37 -14.26 1.78
N SER A 233 8.51 -13.56 1.65
CA SER A 233 8.52 -12.16 1.19
C SER A 233 8.08 -12.02 -0.26
N ILE A 234 8.47 -12.95 -1.12
CA ILE A 234 8.10 -12.95 -2.54
C ILE A 234 6.61 -13.28 -2.68
N VAL A 235 6.16 -14.40 -2.09
CA VAL A 235 4.74 -14.81 -2.10
C VAL A 235 3.83 -13.72 -1.53
N GLY A 236 4.24 -13.15 -0.40
CA GLY A 236 3.47 -12.13 0.31
C GLY A 236 3.33 -10.79 -0.42
N LYS A 237 4.00 -10.59 -1.58
CA LYS A 237 3.82 -9.39 -2.41
C LYS A 237 2.86 -9.58 -3.59
N VAL A 238 2.64 -10.80 -4.05
CA VAL A 238 1.82 -11.05 -5.25
C VAL A 238 0.36 -10.64 -5.03
N CYS A 239 -0.26 -11.09 -3.95
CA CYS A 239 -1.68 -10.79 -3.68
C CYS A 239 -1.94 -9.31 -3.32
N PRO A 240 -1.13 -8.63 -2.48
CA PRO A 240 -1.27 -7.20 -2.26
C PRO A 240 -1.05 -6.34 -3.51
N ASP A 241 -0.11 -6.73 -4.40
CA ASP A 241 0.11 -6.03 -5.67
C ASP A 241 -1.08 -6.21 -6.62
N LEU A 242 -1.61 -7.44 -6.72
CA LEU A 242 -2.85 -7.71 -7.46
C LEU A 242 -4.01 -6.86 -6.92
N ALA A 243 -4.22 -6.81 -5.61
CA ALA A 243 -5.27 -6.00 -5.00
C ALA A 243 -5.10 -4.50 -5.32
N SER A 244 -3.86 -3.99 -5.30
CA SER A 244 -3.54 -2.61 -5.67
C SER A 244 -3.82 -2.32 -7.15
N ILE A 245 -3.49 -3.25 -8.06
CA ILE A 245 -3.85 -3.17 -9.48
C ILE A 245 -5.38 -3.10 -9.64
N LEU A 246 -6.12 -3.83 -8.83
CA LEU A 246 -7.59 -3.83 -8.84
C LEU A 246 -8.21 -2.67 -8.03
N GLY A 247 -7.42 -1.67 -7.64
CA GLY A 247 -7.87 -0.45 -6.98
C GLY A 247 -8.10 -0.59 -5.48
N THR A 248 -7.39 -1.50 -4.82
CA THR A 248 -7.47 -1.67 -3.37
C THR A 248 -6.07 -1.78 -2.76
N GLU A 249 -5.53 -0.66 -2.31
CA GLU A 249 -4.16 -0.51 -1.82
C GLU A 249 -4.08 -0.82 -0.32
N TYR A 250 -4.16 -2.11 0.05
CA TYR A 250 -4.15 -2.54 1.47
C TYR A 250 -2.88 -2.11 2.22
N PRO A 251 -3.00 -1.82 3.53
CA PRO A 251 -1.85 -1.61 4.41
C PRO A 251 -0.89 -2.78 4.41
N VAL A 252 0.41 -2.51 4.64
CA VAL A 252 1.49 -3.51 4.56
C VAL A 252 1.36 -4.66 5.58
N HIS A 253 0.55 -4.48 6.61
CA HIS A 253 0.25 -5.50 7.63
C HIS A 253 -0.99 -6.35 7.30
N HIS A 254 -1.66 -6.10 6.16
CA HIS A 254 -2.74 -6.94 5.65
C HIS A 254 -2.18 -7.93 4.62
N TYR A 255 -2.71 -9.16 4.63
CA TYR A 255 -2.23 -10.23 3.76
C TYR A 255 -3.33 -11.25 3.40
N ALA A 256 -3.05 -12.08 2.41
CA ALA A 256 -3.96 -13.14 1.94
C ALA A 256 -3.71 -14.46 2.68
N PRO A 257 -4.74 -15.31 2.90
CA PRO A 257 -4.61 -16.59 3.61
C PRO A 257 -3.56 -17.55 3.03
N ILE A 258 -3.25 -17.46 1.74
CA ILE A 258 -2.17 -18.25 1.11
C ILE A 258 -0.83 -18.07 1.81
N LEU A 259 -0.61 -16.92 2.47
CA LEU A 259 0.61 -16.66 3.20
C LEU A 259 0.65 -17.40 4.55
N ASP A 260 -0.50 -17.53 5.26
CA ASP A 260 -0.58 -18.37 6.45
C ASP A 260 -0.21 -19.82 6.10
N TYR A 261 -0.74 -20.31 4.96
CA TYR A 261 -0.41 -21.66 4.48
C TYR A 261 1.10 -21.83 4.24
N ALA A 262 1.76 -20.86 3.62
CA ALA A 262 3.21 -20.90 3.40
C ALA A 262 3.99 -20.94 4.73
N PHE A 263 3.61 -20.14 5.72
CA PHE A 263 4.24 -20.14 7.06
C PHE A 263 4.06 -21.47 7.78
N GLU A 264 2.87 -22.06 7.73
CA GLU A 264 2.54 -23.32 8.43
C GLU A 264 3.19 -24.55 7.78
N ASN A 265 3.56 -24.48 6.50
CA ASN A 265 4.08 -25.58 5.71
C ASN A 265 5.55 -25.40 5.27
N ASN A 266 6.37 -24.70 6.07
CA ASN A 266 7.80 -24.51 5.81
C ASN A 266 8.10 -23.98 4.40
N ASP A 267 7.45 -22.88 4.02
CA ASP A 267 7.58 -22.22 2.72
C ASP A 267 7.13 -23.07 1.51
N GLN A 268 6.27 -24.08 1.74
CA GLN A 268 5.68 -24.87 0.67
C GLN A 268 4.25 -24.42 0.38
N LEU A 269 3.87 -24.49 -0.89
CA LEU A 269 2.52 -24.25 -1.38
C LEU A 269 1.98 -25.50 -2.06
N THR A 270 0.65 -25.66 -2.12
CA THR A 270 0.02 -26.71 -2.92
C THR A 270 0.17 -26.42 -4.41
N ASP A 271 0.01 -27.43 -5.26
CA ASP A 271 -0.01 -27.29 -6.71
C ASP A 271 -1.11 -26.28 -7.15
N GLU A 272 -2.27 -26.31 -6.50
CA GLU A 272 -3.37 -25.35 -6.75
C GLU A 272 -2.97 -23.90 -6.42
N HIS A 273 -2.27 -23.67 -5.31
CA HIS A 273 -1.74 -22.36 -4.95
C HIS A 273 -0.73 -21.86 -5.99
N ILE A 274 0.18 -22.74 -6.41
CA ILE A 274 1.22 -22.43 -7.41
C ILE A 274 0.56 -22.10 -8.75
N GLU A 275 -0.40 -22.91 -9.21
CA GLU A 275 -1.12 -22.68 -10.46
C GLU A 275 -1.87 -21.33 -10.43
N THR A 276 -2.55 -21.02 -9.31
CA THR A 276 -3.25 -19.75 -9.12
C THR A 276 -2.29 -18.57 -9.20
N LEU A 277 -1.18 -18.61 -8.44
CA LEU A 277 -0.17 -17.54 -8.47
C LEU A 277 0.49 -17.39 -9.84
N ASN A 278 0.78 -18.50 -10.54
CA ASN A 278 1.31 -18.46 -11.90
C ASN A 278 0.32 -17.78 -12.85
N ARG A 279 -0.95 -18.16 -12.81
CA ARG A 279 -2.00 -17.60 -13.66
C ARG A 279 -2.18 -16.09 -13.45
N ILE A 280 -2.31 -15.63 -12.22
CA ILE A 280 -2.44 -14.19 -11.93
C ILE A 280 -1.16 -13.44 -12.31
N SER A 281 0.02 -14.02 -12.07
CA SER A 281 1.30 -13.39 -12.39
C SER A 281 1.51 -13.22 -13.89
N GLU A 282 1.09 -14.18 -14.71
CA GLU A 282 1.12 -14.06 -16.17
C GLU A 282 0.16 -12.95 -16.66
N LEU A 283 -1.06 -12.89 -16.14
CA LEU A 283 -2.00 -11.83 -16.48
C LEU A 283 -1.54 -10.44 -16.06
N MET A 284 -0.84 -10.32 -14.93
CA MET A 284 -0.29 -9.05 -14.43
C MET A 284 0.87 -8.49 -15.27
N LYS A 285 1.41 -9.23 -16.25
CA LYS A 285 2.44 -8.73 -17.18
C LYS A 285 1.91 -7.63 -18.09
N SER A 286 0.61 -7.66 -18.42
CA SER A 286 -0.06 -6.61 -19.21
C SER A 286 -1.42 -6.32 -18.60
N ILE A 287 -1.64 -5.10 -18.14
CA ILE A 287 -2.90 -4.67 -17.53
C ILE A 287 -3.71 -3.91 -18.58
N ASP A 288 -4.21 -4.66 -19.56
CA ASP A 288 -5.26 -4.24 -20.49
C ASP A 288 -6.67 -4.56 -19.94
N ALA A 289 -7.72 -4.14 -20.63
CA ALA A 289 -9.10 -4.32 -20.17
C ALA A 289 -9.50 -5.79 -20.01
N GLU A 290 -9.02 -6.68 -20.90
CA GLU A 290 -9.33 -8.11 -20.85
C GLU A 290 -8.64 -8.77 -19.65
N ASN A 291 -7.34 -8.56 -19.48
CA ASN A 291 -6.59 -9.12 -18.36
C ASN A 291 -7.06 -8.55 -17.02
N PHE A 292 -7.39 -7.26 -16.96
CA PHE A 292 -7.97 -6.64 -15.77
C PHE A 292 -9.27 -7.35 -15.35
N SER A 293 -10.19 -7.61 -16.28
CA SER A 293 -11.43 -8.33 -15.99
C SER A 293 -11.17 -9.76 -15.50
N LYS A 294 -10.23 -10.48 -16.14
CA LYS A 294 -9.84 -11.84 -15.71
C LYS A 294 -9.23 -11.86 -14.31
N LEU A 295 -8.35 -10.90 -14.01
CA LEU A 295 -7.74 -10.75 -12.69
C LEU A 295 -8.79 -10.49 -11.62
N GLN A 296 -9.77 -9.63 -11.91
CA GLN A 296 -10.89 -9.32 -11.02
C GLN A 296 -11.76 -10.55 -10.72
N ASP A 297 -12.09 -11.34 -11.77
CA ASP A 297 -12.87 -12.56 -11.64
C ASP A 297 -12.11 -13.62 -10.80
N ILE A 298 -10.80 -13.80 -11.04
CA ILE A 298 -9.96 -14.73 -10.27
C ILE A 298 -9.86 -14.27 -8.82
N TYR A 299 -9.59 -12.99 -8.56
CA TYR A 299 -9.48 -12.46 -7.20
C TYR A 299 -10.78 -12.69 -6.41
N ASN A 300 -11.93 -12.37 -7.01
CA ASN A 300 -13.23 -12.48 -6.35
C ASN A 300 -13.70 -13.94 -6.14
N SER A 301 -13.24 -14.87 -6.98
CA SER A 301 -13.62 -16.29 -6.89
C SER A 301 -12.67 -17.16 -6.06
N THR A 302 -11.51 -16.60 -5.62
CA THR A 302 -10.44 -17.38 -4.96
C THR A 302 -10.13 -16.81 -3.57
N PRO A 303 -10.80 -17.27 -2.49
CA PRO A 303 -10.64 -16.72 -1.14
C PRO A 303 -9.21 -16.73 -0.62
N GLN A 304 -8.36 -17.68 -1.05
CA GLN A 304 -6.98 -17.83 -0.57
C GLN A 304 -6.07 -16.66 -0.97
N ILE A 305 -6.42 -15.92 -2.05
CA ILE A 305 -5.64 -14.75 -2.52
C ILE A 305 -6.27 -13.41 -2.13
N GLN A 306 -7.47 -13.40 -1.53
CA GLN A 306 -8.12 -12.17 -1.06
C GLN A 306 -7.45 -11.67 0.21
N ILE A 307 -7.24 -10.36 0.30
CA ILE A 307 -6.62 -9.74 1.49
C ILE A 307 -7.67 -9.65 2.61
N THR A 308 -7.66 -10.65 3.49
CA THR A 308 -8.65 -10.80 4.59
C THR A 308 -8.01 -10.97 5.96
N LYS A 309 -6.68 -11.06 6.02
CA LYS A 309 -5.90 -11.25 7.25
C LYS A 309 -5.11 -9.99 7.60
N GLN A 310 -4.77 -9.86 8.88
CA GLN A 310 -3.96 -8.76 9.38
C GLN A 310 -3.00 -9.28 10.46
N PHE A 311 -1.72 -8.87 10.38
CA PHE A 311 -0.79 -9.07 11.49
C PHE A 311 -1.19 -8.21 12.69
N SER A 312 -1.07 -8.75 13.90
CA SER A 312 -1.30 -7.98 15.11
C SER A 312 -0.22 -6.89 15.28
N SER A 313 -0.62 -5.73 15.80
CA SER A 313 0.33 -4.75 16.31
C SER A 313 1.03 -5.34 17.54
N GLN A 314 2.31 -5.68 17.42
CA GLN A 314 3.14 -6.08 18.58
C GLN A 314 3.74 -4.85 19.24
#